data_cfdd6b59381a32862c321e843b3314a3
#
_entry.id   cfdd6b59381a32862c321e843b3314a3
#
_cell.length_a   1.000
_cell.length_b   1.000
_cell.length_c   1.000
_cell.angle_alpha   90.00
_cell.angle_beta   90.00
_cell.angle_gamma   90.00
#
_symmetry.space_group_name_H-M   'P 1'
#
loop_
_entity.id
_entity.type
_entity.pdbx_description
1 polymer ?
#
loop_
_entity_poly.entity_id
_entity_poly.type
_entity_poly.pdbx_seq_one_letter_code
_entity_poly.pdbx_strand_id
1 'polypeptide(L)'
;MANFTAEWERIRENRPTINVLEKSTTKIDRLAAHLLNGNAVTGRKMIETFNIYSYRDAIHNLVKKNYDIRRKIIISANGVEHVVWWLGEFSEEFVKARNPEMFK
;
A
#
# COMPACT_ATOMS: atom_id res chain seq x y z
N MET A 1 -10.08 -17.40 -1.40
CA MET A 1 -9.02 -16.72 -2.16
C MET A 1 -9.46 -16.29 -3.55
N ALA A 2 -10.47 -16.97 -4.09
CA ALA A 2 -11.07 -16.53 -5.36
C ALA A 2 -11.53 -15.08 -5.32
N ASN A 3 -11.99 -14.64 -4.15
CA ASN A 3 -12.47 -13.26 -3.98
C ASN A 3 -11.38 -12.21 -4.18
N PHE A 4 -10.14 -12.53 -3.83
CA PHE A 4 -9.04 -11.58 -4.03
C PHE A 4 -8.78 -11.33 -5.50
N THR A 5 -8.83 -12.39 -6.31
CA THR A 5 -8.59 -12.23 -7.75
C THR A 5 -9.69 -11.37 -8.39
N ALA A 6 -10.96 -11.64 -8.03
CA ALA A 6 -12.07 -10.87 -8.58
C ALA A 6 -12.02 -9.41 -8.15
N GLU A 7 -11.70 -9.16 -6.87
CA GLU A 7 -11.59 -7.79 -6.37
C GLU A 7 -10.41 -7.06 -7.01
N TRP A 8 -9.30 -7.76 -7.18
CA TRP A 8 -8.13 -7.20 -7.82
C TRP A 8 -8.46 -6.75 -9.25
N GLU A 9 -9.11 -7.60 -10.02
CA GLU A 9 -9.48 -7.27 -11.39
C GLU A 9 -10.47 -6.11 -11.44
N ARG A 10 -11.44 -6.08 -10.52
CA ARG A 10 -12.39 -4.99 -10.44
C ARG A 10 -11.71 -3.66 -10.13
N ILE A 11 -10.74 -3.69 -9.22
CA ILE A 11 -9.98 -2.48 -8.89
C ILE A 11 -9.23 -2.00 -10.13
N ARG A 12 -8.61 -2.91 -10.85
CA ARG A 12 -7.88 -2.58 -12.07
C ARG A 12 -8.78 -1.99 -13.14
N GLU A 13 -9.98 -2.50 -13.29
CA GLU A 13 -10.95 -1.98 -14.26
C GLU A 13 -11.46 -0.59 -13.88
N ASN A 14 -11.76 -0.40 -12.59
CA ASN A 14 -12.30 0.85 -12.10
C ASN A 14 -11.25 1.93 -11.94
N ARG A 15 -9.99 1.59 -12.07
CA ARG A 15 -8.87 2.53 -11.94
C ARG A 15 -7.99 2.41 -13.17
N PRO A 16 -8.42 3.04 -14.27
CA PRO A 16 -7.70 2.91 -15.54
C PRO A 16 -6.24 3.35 -15.47
N THR A 17 -5.90 4.12 -14.44
CA THR A 17 -4.52 4.53 -14.19
C THR A 17 -3.57 3.36 -13.93
N ILE A 18 -4.07 2.15 -13.68
CA ILE A 18 -3.21 0.99 -13.46
C ILE A 18 -2.29 0.74 -14.65
N ASN A 19 -2.81 0.83 -15.85
CA ASN A 19 -1.99 0.67 -17.05
C ASN A 19 -0.97 1.81 -17.17
N VAL A 20 -1.33 2.98 -16.69
CA VAL A 20 -0.43 4.12 -16.64
C VAL A 20 0.63 3.90 -15.56
N LEU A 21 0.25 3.30 -14.43
CA LEU A 21 1.16 3.04 -13.32
C LEU A 21 2.34 2.17 -13.74
N GLU A 22 2.11 1.19 -14.60
CA GLU A 22 3.17 0.32 -15.09
C GLU A 22 4.21 1.08 -15.91
N LYS A 23 3.79 2.18 -16.52
CA LYS A 23 4.65 2.99 -17.39
C LYS A 23 5.10 4.28 -16.72
N SER A 24 4.48 4.61 -15.60
CA SER A 24 4.73 5.89 -14.96
C SER A 24 6.05 5.88 -14.18
N THR A 25 6.71 7.02 -14.17
CA THR A 25 7.91 7.23 -13.36
C THR A 25 7.60 8.01 -12.09
N THR A 26 6.34 8.42 -11.87
CA THR A 26 6.02 9.18 -10.67
C THR A 26 6.08 8.29 -9.44
N LYS A 27 6.49 8.88 -8.32
CA LYS A 27 6.64 8.15 -7.07
C LYS A 27 5.30 7.65 -6.54
N ILE A 28 4.25 8.48 -6.66
CA ILE A 28 2.91 8.14 -6.19
C ILE A 28 2.36 6.96 -6.99
N ASP A 29 2.56 6.96 -8.31
CA ASP A 29 2.08 5.88 -9.16
C ASP A 29 2.78 4.56 -8.81
N ARG A 30 4.08 4.61 -8.55
CA ARG A 30 4.81 3.40 -8.14
C ARG A 30 4.35 2.90 -6.79
N LEU A 31 4.06 3.80 -5.86
CA LEU A 31 3.50 3.43 -4.56
C LEU A 31 2.14 2.76 -4.73
N ALA A 32 1.27 3.34 -5.56
CA ALA A 32 -0.05 2.77 -5.82
C ALA A 32 0.06 1.37 -6.41
N ALA A 33 0.96 1.17 -7.37
CA ALA A 33 1.18 -0.14 -7.98
C ALA A 33 1.63 -1.17 -6.94
N HIS A 34 2.51 -0.76 -6.02
CA HIS A 34 2.99 -1.61 -4.94
C HIS A 34 1.84 -2.06 -4.04
N LEU A 35 0.99 -1.12 -3.65
CA LEU A 35 -0.17 -1.41 -2.80
C LEU A 35 -1.19 -2.30 -3.53
N LEU A 36 -1.38 -2.07 -4.82
CA LEU A 36 -2.29 -2.87 -5.62
C LEU A 36 -1.83 -4.31 -5.79
N ASN A 37 -0.56 -4.58 -5.55
CA ASN A 37 -0.03 -5.95 -5.54
C ASN A 37 -0.19 -6.65 -4.19
N GLY A 38 -0.95 -6.06 -3.27
CA GLY A 38 -1.19 -6.64 -1.96
C GLY A 38 -0.06 -6.44 -0.97
N ASN A 39 0.83 -5.50 -1.26
CA ASN A 39 1.96 -5.20 -0.39
C ASN A 39 1.61 -4.06 0.55
N ALA A 40 2.19 -4.11 1.75
CA ALA A 40 2.07 -3.03 2.71
C ALA A 40 3.27 -2.09 2.60
N VAL A 41 3.15 -0.90 3.17
CA VAL A 41 4.25 0.06 3.24
C VAL A 41 4.31 0.69 4.62
N THR A 42 5.51 1.06 5.02
CA THR A 42 5.75 1.91 6.19
C THR A 42 6.29 3.24 5.69
N GLY A 43 6.36 4.24 6.57
CA GLY A 43 7.01 5.50 6.22
C GLY A 43 8.45 5.29 5.76
N ARG A 44 9.17 4.42 6.47
CA ARG A 44 10.55 4.08 6.14
C ARG A 44 10.65 3.45 4.75
N LYS A 45 9.75 2.52 4.43
CA LYS A 45 9.71 1.87 3.11
C LYS A 45 9.47 2.90 2.01
N MET A 46 8.56 3.84 2.26
CA MET A 46 8.27 4.89 1.29
C MET A 46 9.49 5.77 1.03
N ILE A 47 10.24 6.10 2.08
CA ILE A 47 11.46 6.89 1.93
C ILE A 47 12.54 6.09 1.19
N GLU A 48 12.83 4.88 1.67
CA GLU A 48 13.97 4.10 1.17
C GLU A 48 13.76 3.50 -0.21
N THR A 49 12.54 3.04 -0.48
CA THR A 49 12.26 2.34 -1.73
C THR A 49 11.69 3.26 -2.80
N PHE A 50 10.80 4.16 -2.40
CA PHE A 50 10.09 5.02 -3.35
C PHE A 50 10.61 6.45 -3.37
N ASN A 51 11.55 6.76 -2.47
CA ASN A 51 12.13 8.10 -2.35
C ASN A 51 11.04 9.16 -2.09
N ILE A 52 10.02 8.77 -1.33
CA ILE A 52 8.92 9.65 -0.93
C ILE A 52 9.14 10.10 0.50
N TYR A 53 9.50 11.37 0.68
CA TYR A 53 9.78 11.92 2.02
C TYR A 53 8.53 12.42 2.69
N SER A 54 7.59 12.99 1.93
CA SER A 54 6.30 13.43 2.45
C SER A 54 5.28 12.30 2.35
N TYR A 55 5.57 11.19 3.04
CA TYR A 55 4.77 9.98 2.88
C TYR A 55 3.32 10.13 3.37
N ARG A 56 3.09 10.99 4.36
CA ARG A 56 1.72 11.25 4.82
C ARG A 56 0.89 11.93 3.74
N ASP A 57 1.51 12.86 3.01
CA ASP A 57 0.86 13.53 1.88
C ASP A 57 0.60 12.55 0.75
N ALA A 58 1.54 11.64 0.52
CA ALA A 58 1.38 10.61 -0.50
C ALA A 58 0.18 9.71 -0.20
N ILE A 59 0.05 9.26 1.04
CA ILE A 59 -1.09 8.45 1.47
C ILE A 59 -2.39 9.26 1.32
N HIS A 60 -2.37 10.52 1.72
CA HIS A 60 -3.53 11.39 1.61
C HIS A 60 -3.97 11.58 0.15
N ASN A 61 -3.01 11.72 -0.75
CA ASN A 61 -3.29 11.81 -2.18
C ASN A 61 -3.99 10.56 -2.71
N LEU A 62 -3.56 9.39 -2.25
CA LEU A 62 -4.19 8.13 -2.65
C LEU A 62 -5.61 8.04 -2.11
N VAL A 63 -5.84 8.48 -0.88
CA VAL A 63 -7.19 8.51 -0.31
C VAL A 63 -8.09 9.42 -1.13
N LYS A 64 -7.59 10.57 -1.55
CA LYS A 64 -8.34 11.50 -2.42
C LYS A 64 -8.68 10.88 -3.77
N LYS A 65 -7.87 9.94 -4.25
CA LYS A 65 -8.11 9.23 -5.49
C LYS A 65 -9.00 8.01 -5.30
N ASN A 66 -9.66 7.90 -4.14
CA ASN A 66 -10.59 6.84 -3.79
C ASN A 66 -9.96 5.47 -3.54
N TYR A 67 -8.68 5.43 -3.20
CA TYR A 67 -8.07 4.21 -2.70
C TYR A 67 -8.47 4.02 -1.23
N ASP A 68 -8.91 2.82 -0.87
CA ASP A 68 -9.26 2.51 0.51
C ASP A 68 -7.99 2.11 1.26
N ILE A 69 -7.38 3.09 1.92
CA ILE A 69 -6.13 2.86 2.65
C ILE A 69 -6.43 2.52 4.10
N ARG A 70 -5.94 1.38 4.54
CA ARG A 70 -6.02 0.95 5.94
C ARG A 70 -4.65 1.11 6.58
N ARG A 71 -4.66 1.24 7.91
CA ARG A 71 -3.41 1.40 8.65
C ARG A 71 -3.48 0.67 9.98
N LYS A 72 -2.30 0.35 10.51
CA LYS A 72 -2.17 -0.23 11.85
C LYS A 72 -0.88 0.28 12.46
N ILE A 73 -0.94 0.60 13.75
CA ILE A 73 0.24 1.01 14.51
C ILE A 73 0.85 -0.27 15.09
N ILE A 74 2.13 -0.49 14.80
CA ILE A 74 2.88 -1.64 15.29
C ILE A 74 3.92 -1.13 16.28
N ILE A 75 3.98 -1.78 17.44
CA ILE A 75 4.99 -1.47 18.46
C ILE A 75 6.00 -2.61 18.44
N SER A 76 7.23 -2.29 18.08
CA SER A 76 8.29 -3.28 18.02
C SER A 76 8.74 -3.72 19.43
N ALA A 77 9.54 -4.78 19.49
CA ALA A 77 10.01 -5.33 20.76
C ALA A 77 10.79 -4.30 21.59
N ASN A 78 11.45 -3.35 20.95
CA ASN A 78 12.21 -2.29 21.63
C ASN A 78 11.37 -1.04 21.92
N GLY A 79 10.04 -1.11 21.74
CA GLY A 79 9.14 -0.04 22.07
C GLY A 79 8.99 1.05 21.03
N VAL A 80 9.61 0.90 19.87
CA VAL A 80 9.49 1.86 18.78
C VAL A 80 8.19 1.62 18.01
N GLU A 81 7.41 2.68 17.80
CA GLU A 81 6.17 2.60 17.05
C GLU A 81 6.42 2.90 15.58
N HIS A 82 5.71 2.18 14.71
CA HIS A 82 5.66 2.52 13.29
C HIS A 82 4.26 2.21 12.75
N VAL A 83 3.90 2.87 11.66
CA VAL A 83 2.58 2.71 11.05
C VAL A 83 2.75 1.92 9.76
N VAL A 84 1.87 0.95 9.55
CA VAL A 84 1.82 0.15 8.33
C VAL A 84 0.54 0.48 7.59
N TRP A 85 0.63 0.75 6.30
CA TRP A 85 -0.52 1.03 5.43
C TRP A 85 -0.66 -0.05 4.37
N TRP A 86 -1.90 -0.36 4.01
CA TRP A 86 -2.20 -1.29 2.92
C TRP A 86 -3.58 -0.96 2.34
N LEU A 87 -3.92 -1.58 1.21
CA LEU A 87 -5.26 -1.41 0.63
C LEU A 87 -6.26 -2.28 1.36
N GLY A 88 -7.40 -1.69 1.76
CA GLY A 88 -8.45 -2.36 2.50
C GLY A 88 -9.15 -3.47 1.73
N GLU A 89 -8.96 -3.55 0.43
CA GLU A 89 -9.46 -4.66 -0.38
C GLU A 89 -8.77 -5.98 -0.03
N PHE A 90 -7.60 -5.93 0.59
CA PHE A 90 -6.86 -7.10 1.06
C PHE A 90 -7.06 -7.24 2.57
N SER A 91 -7.29 -8.46 3.04
CA SER A 91 -7.43 -8.69 4.48
C SER A 91 -6.10 -8.47 5.19
N GLU A 92 -6.19 -8.13 6.47
CA GLU A 92 -5.00 -7.93 7.28
C GLU A 92 -4.15 -9.21 7.31
N GLU A 93 -4.78 -10.38 7.43
CA GLU A 93 -4.07 -11.65 7.45
C GLU A 93 -3.29 -11.89 6.17
N PHE A 94 -3.89 -11.58 5.03
CA PHE A 94 -3.24 -11.72 3.73
C PHE A 94 -2.01 -10.83 3.66
N VAL A 95 -2.16 -9.58 4.06
CA VAL A 95 -1.08 -8.60 4.00
C VAL A 95 0.04 -8.94 4.96
N LYS A 96 -0.29 -9.42 6.16
CA LYS A 96 0.70 -9.89 7.14
C LYS A 96 1.52 -11.05 6.60
N ALA A 97 0.86 -12.00 5.92
CA ALA A 97 1.56 -13.15 5.36
C ALA A 97 2.55 -12.72 4.28
N ARG A 98 2.22 -11.70 3.51
CA ARG A 98 3.11 -11.21 2.46
C ARG A 98 4.21 -10.28 2.98
N ASN A 99 3.96 -9.63 4.12
CA ASN A 99 4.87 -8.60 4.65
C ASN A 99 5.14 -8.83 6.13
N PRO A 100 5.63 -10.03 6.53
CA PRO A 100 5.76 -10.34 7.95
C PRO A 100 6.71 -9.40 8.70
N GLU A 101 7.72 -8.88 8.01
CA GLU A 101 8.70 -7.99 8.65
C GLU A 101 8.07 -6.66 9.11
N MET A 102 7.04 -6.20 8.42
CA MET A 102 6.42 -4.92 8.75
C MET A 102 5.48 -5.00 9.96
N PHE A 103 5.04 -6.19 10.31
CA PHE A 103 4.08 -6.40 11.40
C PHE A 103 4.71 -6.93 12.69
N LYS A 104 6.02 -6.89 12.79
CA LYS A 104 6.74 -7.32 14.00
C LYS A 104 6.91 -6.20 15.00
#